data_fc54bc8638109fa60948f4a510ca9c08
#
_entry.id   fc54bc8638109fa60948f4a510ca9c08
#
_cell.length_a   1.000
_cell.length_b   1.000
_cell.length_c   1.000
_cell.angle_alpha   90.00
_cell.angle_beta   90.00
_cell.angle_gamma   90.00
#
_symmetry.space_group_name_H-M   'P 1'
#
loop_
_entity.id
_entity.type
_entity.pdbx_description
1 polymer ?
#
loop_
_entity_poly.entity_id
_entity_poly.type
_entity_poly.pdbx_seq_one_letter_code
_entity_poly.pdbx_strand_id
1 'polypeptide(L)'
;MAQPRSPFPGTPGERYLQDLYGTSERADTFYRQQMVDRLTPRMVEFLARQTMMVVASVDPEGAPDVSVRFGEAGFVTALDEQTLAWPEMRGNGVFTTLGNLAKTPSAHLMFLDYEHRIGLHVRGDAEIVETDAMRAAHPELAAAPRTGRAPERWVVLRVRTSYIHCRKHFPTPDGPVDWGTDDVAAKGGDYFGAKNTPSPWDTTGG
;
A
#
# COMPACT_ATOMS: atom_id res chain seq x y z
N MET A 1 2.30 26.45 -5.38
CA MET A 1 3.29 26.03 -4.37
C MET A 1 2.59 25.02 -3.46
N ALA A 2 3.04 23.77 -3.42
CA ALA A 2 2.51 22.79 -2.49
C ALA A 2 2.84 23.23 -1.05
N GLN A 3 1.83 23.27 -0.16
CA GLN A 3 2.08 23.53 1.26
C GLN A 3 3.04 22.46 1.79
N PRO A 4 3.99 22.81 2.67
CA PRO A 4 4.84 21.83 3.32
C PRO A 4 3.93 20.81 4.03
N ARG A 5 4.13 19.53 3.71
CA ARG A 5 3.36 18.45 4.32
C ARG A 5 3.63 18.46 5.82
N SER A 6 2.56 18.44 6.61
CA SER A 6 2.67 18.30 8.06
C SER A 6 3.57 17.08 8.38
N PRO A 7 4.49 17.18 9.34
CA PRO A 7 5.30 16.03 9.77
C PRO A 7 4.45 14.94 10.42
N PHE A 8 3.20 15.22 10.77
CA PHE A 8 2.29 14.28 11.39
C PHE A 8 1.43 13.56 10.35
N PRO A 9 1.15 12.25 10.52
CA PRO A 9 0.19 11.53 9.70
C PRO A 9 -1.21 12.15 9.81
N GLY A 10 -1.98 11.99 8.75
CA GLY A 10 -3.34 12.52 8.66
C GLY A 10 -3.42 13.87 7.93
N THR A 11 -4.50 14.03 7.20
CA THR A 11 -4.86 15.25 6.48
C THR A 11 -5.58 16.23 7.40
N PRO A 12 -5.71 17.52 7.05
CA PRO A 12 -6.55 18.46 7.81
C PRO A 12 -7.99 17.99 7.96
N GLY A 13 -8.57 17.33 6.95
CA GLY A 13 -9.93 16.77 7.02
C GLY A 13 -10.04 15.61 8.02
N GLU A 14 -9.04 14.70 8.03
CA GLU A 14 -8.98 13.65 9.04
C GLU A 14 -8.89 14.22 10.46
N ARG A 15 -8.04 15.22 10.70
CA ARG A 15 -7.89 15.87 11.99
C ARG A 15 -9.17 16.56 12.45
N TYR A 16 -9.82 17.29 11.53
CA TYR A 16 -11.11 17.92 11.83
C TYR A 16 -12.16 16.89 12.30
N LEU A 17 -12.29 15.77 11.62
CA LEU A 17 -13.26 14.72 12.01
C LEU A 17 -12.85 13.99 13.29
N GLN A 18 -11.55 13.77 13.51
CA GLN A 18 -11.04 13.18 14.75
C GLN A 18 -11.39 14.03 15.97
N ASP A 19 -11.23 15.34 15.86
CA ASP A 19 -11.59 16.28 16.91
C ASP A 19 -13.11 16.35 17.11
N LEU A 20 -13.86 16.44 16.01
CA LEU A 20 -15.33 16.50 16.04
C LEU A 20 -15.95 15.27 16.73
N TYR A 21 -15.39 14.09 16.50
CA TYR A 21 -15.91 12.83 17.05
C TYR A 21 -15.15 12.34 18.29
N GLY A 22 -14.21 13.11 18.82
CA GLY A 22 -13.44 12.75 20.02
C GLY A 22 -12.58 11.51 19.86
N THR A 23 -11.99 11.29 18.66
CA THR A 23 -11.21 10.10 18.35
C THR A 23 -9.71 10.36 18.15
N SER A 24 -9.24 11.57 18.44
CA SER A 24 -7.88 12.02 18.17
C SER A 24 -6.82 11.13 18.84
N GLU A 25 -7.00 10.79 20.13
CA GLU A 25 -6.07 9.92 20.86
C GLU A 25 -5.98 8.51 20.25
N ARG A 26 -7.13 7.95 19.85
CA ARG A 26 -7.17 6.63 19.18
C ARG A 26 -6.49 6.67 17.81
N ALA A 27 -6.68 7.74 17.05
CA ALA A 27 -6.02 7.94 15.75
C ALA A 27 -4.51 8.09 15.92
N ASP A 28 -4.05 8.87 16.89
CA ASP A 28 -2.65 9.05 17.21
C ASP A 28 -1.98 7.74 17.64
N THR A 29 -2.69 6.91 18.39
CA THR A 29 -2.22 5.55 18.74
C THR A 29 -2.06 4.69 17.50
N PHE A 30 -3.01 4.73 16.56
CA PHE A 30 -2.90 4.02 15.28
C PHE A 30 -1.68 4.52 14.47
N TYR A 31 -1.51 5.81 14.34
CA TYR A 31 -0.38 6.38 13.60
C TYR A 31 0.96 5.96 14.19
N ARG A 32 1.11 5.99 15.51
CA ARG A 32 2.36 5.57 16.16
C ARG A 32 2.62 4.07 16.11
N GLN A 33 1.58 3.24 16.19
CA GLN A 33 1.74 1.80 16.40
C GLN A 33 1.51 0.95 15.15
N GLN A 34 0.83 1.47 14.13
CA GLN A 34 0.41 0.69 12.99
C GLN A 34 0.86 1.28 11.64
N MET A 35 1.28 2.52 11.61
CA MET A 35 1.72 3.19 10.40
C MET A 35 3.24 3.39 10.45
N VAL A 36 3.92 2.96 9.39
CA VAL A 36 5.37 3.12 9.23
C VAL A 36 5.68 3.72 7.86
N ASP A 37 6.90 4.22 7.68
CA ASP A 37 7.38 4.85 6.43
C ASP A 37 8.11 3.87 5.50
N ARG A 38 8.01 2.58 5.78
CA ARG A 38 8.72 1.50 5.09
C ARG A 38 7.93 0.21 5.12
N LEU A 39 8.45 -0.82 4.48
CA LEU A 39 7.96 -2.19 4.57
C LEU A 39 8.68 -2.91 5.71
N THR A 40 7.94 -3.49 6.63
CA THR A 40 8.53 -4.41 7.61
C THR A 40 8.82 -5.77 6.95
N PRO A 41 9.70 -6.60 7.51
CA PRO A 41 9.94 -7.95 6.99
C PRO A 41 8.65 -8.77 6.80
N ARG A 42 7.68 -8.65 7.73
CA ARG A 42 6.38 -9.33 7.63
C ARG A 42 5.50 -8.78 6.50
N MET A 43 5.62 -7.49 6.17
CA MET A 43 4.94 -6.92 5.00
C MET A 43 5.54 -7.47 3.71
N VAL A 44 6.86 -7.62 3.63
CA VAL A 44 7.54 -8.24 2.49
C VAL A 44 7.11 -9.70 2.31
N GLU A 45 7.07 -10.49 3.37
CA GLU A 45 6.56 -11.87 3.36
C GLU A 45 5.08 -11.93 2.95
N PHE A 46 4.27 -10.96 3.37
CA PHE A 46 2.88 -10.85 2.98
C PHE A 46 2.74 -10.57 1.48
N LEU A 47 3.49 -9.60 0.95
CA LEU A 47 3.50 -9.23 -0.47
C LEU A 47 3.93 -10.40 -1.36
N ALA A 48 4.90 -11.21 -0.93
CA ALA A 48 5.38 -12.36 -1.67
C ALA A 48 4.31 -13.44 -1.95
N ARG A 49 3.18 -13.41 -1.24
CA ARG A 49 2.06 -14.34 -1.42
C ARG A 49 0.90 -13.75 -2.22
N GLN A 50 0.91 -12.44 -2.48
CA GLN A 50 -0.22 -11.78 -3.12
C GLN A 50 -0.25 -12.07 -4.62
N THR A 51 -1.46 -12.33 -5.13
CA THR A 51 -1.75 -12.54 -6.56
C THR A 51 -2.63 -11.43 -7.14
N MET A 52 -3.09 -10.52 -6.29
CA MET A 52 -3.97 -9.41 -6.63
C MET A 52 -3.54 -8.15 -5.89
N MET A 53 -3.64 -7.02 -6.55
CA MET A 53 -3.43 -5.68 -5.99
C MET A 53 -4.47 -4.73 -6.54
N VAL A 54 -5.07 -3.93 -5.66
CA VAL A 54 -5.84 -2.74 -6.05
C VAL A 54 -4.88 -1.57 -6.07
N VAL A 55 -4.89 -0.79 -7.16
CA VAL A 55 -4.14 0.46 -7.28
C VAL A 55 -5.10 1.62 -7.48
N ALA A 56 -5.01 2.61 -6.61
CA ALA A 56 -5.70 3.89 -6.76
C ALA A 56 -4.71 4.96 -7.21
N SER A 57 -5.16 5.78 -8.15
CA SER A 57 -4.44 6.94 -8.68
C SER A 57 -5.37 8.14 -8.78
N VAL A 58 -4.83 9.30 -9.03
CA VAL A 58 -5.60 10.56 -9.14
C VAL A 58 -5.10 11.30 -10.36
N ASP A 59 -6.00 11.79 -11.20
CA ASP A 59 -5.64 12.63 -12.32
C ASP A 59 -5.20 14.05 -11.88
N PRO A 60 -4.68 14.89 -12.78
CA PRO A 60 -4.29 16.26 -12.43
C PRO A 60 -5.44 17.15 -11.94
N GLU A 61 -6.67 16.85 -12.30
CA GLU A 61 -7.89 17.56 -11.90
C GLU A 61 -8.42 17.10 -10.53
N GLY A 62 -7.84 16.02 -9.97
CA GLY A 62 -8.23 15.47 -8.67
C GLY A 62 -9.28 14.36 -8.73
N ALA A 63 -9.66 13.90 -9.92
CA ALA A 63 -10.59 12.77 -10.05
C ALA A 63 -9.87 11.44 -9.75
N PRO A 64 -10.43 10.61 -8.84
CA PRO A 64 -9.83 9.33 -8.49
C PRO A 64 -10.11 8.26 -9.55
N ASP A 65 -9.14 7.39 -9.75
CA ASP A 65 -9.26 6.15 -10.53
C ASP A 65 -8.82 4.96 -9.69
N VAL A 66 -9.49 3.84 -9.85
CA VAL A 66 -9.17 2.57 -9.17
C VAL A 66 -9.11 1.45 -10.19
N SER A 67 -8.04 0.69 -10.16
CA SER A 67 -7.83 -0.45 -11.05
C SER A 67 -7.29 -1.65 -10.28
N VAL A 68 -7.45 -2.85 -10.84
CA VAL A 68 -6.94 -4.08 -10.24
C VAL A 68 -5.80 -4.62 -11.10
N ARG A 69 -4.77 -5.13 -10.46
CA ARG A 69 -3.68 -5.88 -11.08
C ARG A 69 -3.67 -7.30 -10.54
N PHE A 70 -3.42 -8.25 -11.42
CA PHE A 70 -3.28 -9.66 -11.10
C PHE A 70 -1.94 -10.18 -11.61
N GLY A 71 -1.38 -11.14 -10.89
CA GLY A 71 -0.14 -11.81 -11.28
C GLY A 71 0.05 -13.12 -10.52
N GLU A 72 1.16 -13.77 -10.75
CA GLU A 72 1.60 -14.89 -9.91
C GLU A 72 1.92 -14.38 -8.50
N ALA A 73 1.97 -15.29 -7.51
CA ALA A 73 2.34 -14.93 -6.15
C ALA A 73 3.69 -14.18 -6.14
N GLY A 74 3.72 -13.00 -5.52
CA GLY A 74 4.88 -12.13 -5.49
C GLY A 74 5.10 -11.26 -6.73
N PHE A 75 4.10 -11.12 -7.62
CA PHE A 75 4.21 -10.24 -8.78
C PHE A 75 4.49 -8.77 -8.41
N VAL A 76 4.09 -8.36 -7.22
CA VAL A 76 4.54 -7.11 -6.61
C VAL A 76 5.72 -7.44 -5.71
N THR A 77 6.88 -6.94 -6.05
CA THR A 77 8.13 -7.28 -5.40
C THR A 77 8.67 -6.10 -4.60
N ALA A 78 9.05 -6.32 -3.36
CA ALA A 78 9.84 -5.37 -2.60
C ALA A 78 11.29 -5.42 -3.10
N LEU A 79 11.80 -4.30 -3.61
CA LEU A 79 13.20 -4.16 -4.01
C LEU A 79 14.09 -3.91 -2.81
N ASP A 80 13.56 -3.17 -1.86
CA ASP A 80 14.14 -2.89 -0.54
C ASP A 80 13.02 -2.52 0.45
N GLU A 81 13.36 -2.06 1.64
CA GLU A 81 12.38 -1.69 2.68
C GLU A 81 11.52 -0.47 2.32
N GLN A 82 11.92 0.33 1.32
CA GLN A 82 11.22 1.55 0.91
C GLN A 82 10.76 1.55 -0.55
N THR A 83 10.99 0.46 -1.27
CA THR A 83 10.73 0.43 -2.71
C THR A 83 9.99 -0.85 -3.12
N LEU A 84 8.88 -0.67 -3.83
CA LEU A 84 8.13 -1.75 -4.49
C LEU A 84 8.24 -1.62 -6.00
N ALA A 85 8.11 -2.74 -6.71
CA ALA A 85 7.95 -2.75 -8.15
C ALA A 85 6.87 -3.75 -8.58
N TRP A 86 6.14 -3.43 -9.64
CA TRP A 86 5.23 -4.36 -10.29
C TRP A 86 5.24 -4.20 -11.80
N PRO A 87 5.00 -5.32 -12.53
CA PRO A 87 4.94 -5.29 -13.99
C PRO A 87 3.60 -4.73 -14.48
N GLU A 88 3.65 -3.88 -15.49
CA GLU A 88 2.49 -3.45 -16.25
C GLU A 88 2.42 -4.23 -17.56
N MET A 89 1.39 -5.07 -17.65
CA MET A 89 1.12 -5.90 -18.80
C MET A 89 0.31 -5.13 -19.84
N ARG A 90 0.32 -5.59 -21.08
CA ARG A 90 -0.49 -5.01 -22.15
C ARG A 90 -1.97 -5.01 -21.78
N GLY A 91 -2.54 -3.81 -21.67
CA GLY A 91 -3.95 -3.58 -21.43
C GLY A 91 -4.74 -3.18 -22.70
N ASN A 92 -5.82 -2.43 -22.50
CA ASN A 92 -6.72 -1.94 -23.56
C ASN A 92 -6.18 -0.69 -24.31
N GLY A 93 -5.03 -0.16 -23.94
CA GLY A 93 -4.41 1.02 -24.54
C GLY A 93 -4.92 2.37 -24.02
N VAL A 94 -5.86 2.40 -23.09
CA VAL A 94 -6.39 3.66 -22.51
C VAL A 94 -5.38 4.29 -21.53
N PHE A 95 -4.61 3.46 -20.82
CA PHE A 95 -3.55 3.90 -19.88
C PHE A 95 -4.01 4.79 -18.72
N THR A 96 -5.26 4.68 -18.24
CA THR A 96 -5.79 5.56 -17.19
C THR A 96 -4.85 5.66 -15.99
N THR A 97 -4.54 4.53 -15.34
CA THR A 97 -3.63 4.50 -14.18
C THR A 97 -2.24 5.08 -14.50
N LEU A 98 -1.63 4.63 -15.61
CA LEU A 98 -0.29 5.09 -15.99
C LEU A 98 -0.30 6.57 -16.39
N GLY A 99 -1.33 7.04 -17.08
CA GLY A 99 -1.52 8.45 -17.43
C GLY A 99 -1.61 9.33 -16.19
N ASN A 100 -2.37 8.88 -15.20
CA ASN A 100 -2.46 9.56 -13.90
C ASN A 100 -1.08 9.61 -13.22
N LEU A 101 -0.40 8.47 -13.09
CA LEU A 101 0.92 8.39 -12.45
C LEU A 101 1.99 9.24 -13.15
N ALA A 102 1.93 9.35 -14.48
CA ALA A 102 2.85 10.20 -15.25
C ALA A 102 2.69 11.69 -14.95
N LYS A 103 1.54 12.12 -14.47
CA LYS A 103 1.23 13.53 -14.17
C LYS A 103 1.12 13.81 -12.67
N THR A 104 0.54 12.88 -11.94
CA THR A 104 0.36 12.93 -10.48
C THR A 104 0.98 11.65 -9.91
N PRO A 105 2.30 11.64 -9.64
CA PRO A 105 3.04 10.44 -9.26
C PRO A 105 2.72 10.02 -7.81
N SER A 106 1.46 9.79 -7.51
CA SER A 106 1.00 9.36 -6.20
C SER A 106 0.06 8.18 -6.35
N ALA A 107 0.41 7.06 -5.73
CA ALA A 107 -0.40 5.86 -5.75
C ALA A 107 -0.71 5.36 -4.33
N HIS A 108 -1.86 4.69 -4.22
CA HIS A 108 -2.23 3.94 -3.05
C HIS A 108 -2.52 2.50 -3.47
N LEU A 109 -1.73 1.59 -2.95
CA LEU A 109 -1.88 0.15 -3.18
C LEU A 109 -2.62 -0.47 -2.00
N MET A 110 -3.54 -1.38 -2.30
CA MET A 110 -4.23 -2.17 -1.29
C MET A 110 -4.18 -3.65 -1.67
N PHE A 111 -3.75 -4.46 -0.73
CA PHE A 111 -3.68 -5.90 -0.82
C PHE A 111 -4.64 -6.51 0.20
N LEU A 112 -5.39 -7.54 -0.18
CA LEU A 112 -6.36 -8.21 0.67
C LEU A 112 -6.12 -9.72 0.65
N ASP A 113 -5.84 -10.27 1.81
CA ASP A 113 -5.72 -11.71 2.04
C ASP A 113 -7.00 -12.19 2.75
N TYR A 114 -7.89 -12.79 2.00
CA TYR A 114 -9.18 -13.27 2.52
C TYR A 114 -9.03 -14.53 3.38
N GLU A 115 -7.99 -15.33 3.15
CA GLU A 115 -7.71 -16.54 3.94
C GLU A 115 -7.30 -16.16 5.37
N HIS A 116 -6.37 -15.22 5.50
CA HIS A 116 -5.90 -14.74 6.80
C HIS A 116 -6.72 -13.56 7.33
N ARG A 117 -7.65 -13.03 6.53
CA ARG A 117 -8.50 -11.88 6.84
C ARG A 117 -7.70 -10.67 7.27
N ILE A 118 -6.72 -10.33 6.49
CA ILE A 118 -5.83 -9.19 6.73
C ILE A 118 -5.53 -8.46 5.42
N GLY A 119 -5.24 -7.20 5.49
CA GLY A 119 -4.81 -6.44 4.32
C GLY A 119 -3.67 -5.50 4.65
N LEU A 120 -3.04 -5.02 3.60
CA LEU A 120 -1.94 -4.07 3.65
C LEU A 120 -2.24 -2.88 2.76
N HIS A 121 -2.12 -1.69 3.30
CA HIS A 121 -2.09 -0.44 2.56
C HIS A 121 -0.65 0.02 2.39
N VAL A 122 -0.30 0.43 1.17
CA VAL A 122 0.99 1.06 0.87
C VAL A 122 0.74 2.31 0.04
N ARG A 123 1.21 3.45 0.51
CA ARG A 123 1.14 4.74 -0.21
C ARG A 123 2.54 5.20 -0.58
N GLY A 124 2.68 5.77 -1.75
CA GLY A 124 3.98 6.26 -2.18
C GLY A 124 3.95 7.09 -3.44
N ASP A 125 5.16 7.47 -3.86
CA ASP A 125 5.41 8.14 -5.13
C ASP A 125 5.82 7.10 -6.17
N ALA A 126 5.12 7.08 -7.30
CA ALA A 126 5.28 6.08 -8.35
C ALA A 126 6.01 6.67 -9.56
N GLU A 127 6.89 5.87 -10.15
CA GLU A 127 7.61 6.15 -11.39
C GLU A 127 7.36 5.03 -12.40
N ILE A 128 7.16 5.40 -13.66
CA ILE A 128 7.03 4.44 -14.77
C ILE A 128 8.42 4.19 -15.33
N VAL A 129 8.84 2.94 -15.36
CA VAL A 129 10.17 2.50 -15.81
C VAL A 129 10.02 1.57 -17.01
N GLU A 130 10.79 1.83 -18.07
CA GLU A 130 10.82 0.97 -19.25
C GLU A 130 11.41 -0.41 -18.91
N THR A 131 10.90 -1.46 -19.55
CA THR A 131 11.27 -2.85 -19.24
C THR A 131 12.77 -3.10 -19.40
N ASP A 132 13.44 -2.49 -20.38
CA ASP A 132 14.87 -2.68 -20.57
C ASP A 132 15.71 -2.01 -19.46
N ALA A 133 15.28 -0.85 -18.99
CA ALA A 133 15.90 -0.18 -17.85
C ALA A 133 15.70 -0.97 -16.55
N MET A 134 14.49 -1.48 -16.34
CA MET A 134 14.19 -2.35 -15.18
C MET A 134 15.00 -3.65 -15.22
N ARG A 135 15.13 -4.26 -16.38
CA ARG A 135 15.93 -5.47 -16.58
C ARG A 135 17.42 -5.23 -16.32
N ALA A 136 17.94 -4.07 -16.71
CA ALA A 136 19.33 -3.70 -16.45
C ALA A 136 19.61 -3.47 -14.96
N ALA A 137 18.67 -2.83 -14.24
CA ALA A 137 18.81 -2.54 -12.82
C ALA A 137 18.50 -3.74 -11.92
N HIS A 138 17.55 -4.60 -12.31
CA HIS A 138 17.03 -5.73 -11.55
C HIS A 138 16.89 -6.98 -12.43
N PRO A 139 18.03 -7.63 -12.79
CA PRO A 139 18.01 -8.82 -13.66
C PRO A 139 17.18 -9.98 -13.10
N GLU A 140 17.08 -10.08 -11.77
CA GLU A 140 16.29 -11.08 -11.05
C GLU A 140 14.79 -10.98 -11.31
N LEU A 141 14.27 -9.78 -11.60
CA LEU A 141 12.85 -9.55 -11.92
C LEU A 141 12.54 -9.77 -13.40
N ALA A 142 13.58 -9.78 -14.22
CA ALA A 142 13.44 -9.86 -15.67
C ALA A 142 13.28 -11.29 -16.18
N ALA A 143 13.31 -12.30 -15.33
CA ALA A 143 12.97 -13.66 -15.71
C ALA A 143 11.57 -13.66 -16.33
N ALA A 144 11.47 -14.14 -17.56
CA ALA A 144 10.25 -14.12 -18.34
C ALA A 144 9.07 -14.68 -17.53
N PRO A 145 7.90 -14.02 -17.56
CA PRO A 145 6.74 -14.56 -16.89
C PRO A 145 6.47 -15.96 -17.45
N ARG A 146 6.18 -16.90 -16.58
CA ARG A 146 5.88 -18.30 -16.92
C ARG A 146 4.73 -18.46 -17.93
N THR A 147 3.94 -17.40 -18.13
CA THR A 147 2.73 -17.37 -18.96
C THR A 147 2.87 -16.63 -20.29
N GLY A 148 4.06 -16.43 -20.83
CA GLY A 148 4.25 -16.11 -22.25
C GLY A 148 4.08 -14.65 -22.68
N ARG A 149 3.85 -13.68 -21.80
CA ARG A 149 3.86 -12.26 -22.13
C ARG A 149 4.84 -11.49 -21.24
N ALA A 150 5.79 -10.80 -21.86
CA ALA A 150 6.68 -9.90 -21.15
C ALA A 150 5.92 -8.63 -20.71
N PRO A 151 6.27 -8.04 -19.57
CA PRO A 151 5.80 -6.71 -19.21
C PRO A 151 6.19 -5.68 -20.28
N GLU A 152 5.28 -4.77 -20.62
CA GLU A 152 5.59 -3.65 -21.51
C GLU A 152 6.41 -2.58 -20.79
N ARG A 153 6.13 -2.40 -19.50
CA ARG A 153 6.85 -1.48 -18.60
C ARG A 153 6.65 -1.90 -17.15
N TRP A 154 7.29 -1.20 -16.26
CA TRP A 154 7.17 -1.40 -14.81
C TRP A 154 6.72 -0.12 -14.13
N VAL A 155 6.13 -0.25 -12.97
CA VAL A 155 5.95 0.86 -12.04
C VAL A 155 6.78 0.56 -10.80
N VAL A 156 7.60 1.54 -10.41
CA VAL A 156 8.38 1.53 -9.17
C VAL A 156 7.75 2.53 -8.22
N LEU A 157 7.43 2.11 -7.00
CA LEU A 157 6.80 2.95 -5.99
C LEU A 157 7.73 3.10 -4.80
N ARG A 158 8.10 4.34 -4.50
CA ARG A 158 8.78 4.70 -3.27
C ARG A 158 7.77 4.85 -2.15
N VAL A 159 7.88 4.01 -1.14
CA VAL A 159 6.96 3.96 0.00
C VAL A 159 7.08 5.23 0.85
N ARG A 160 5.95 5.88 1.10
CA ARG A 160 5.81 6.98 2.07
C ARG A 160 5.16 6.52 3.36
N THR A 161 4.17 5.65 3.26
CA THR A 161 3.51 5.02 4.41
C THR A 161 3.01 3.64 4.05
N SER A 162 3.11 2.73 5.01
CA SER A 162 2.46 1.42 4.96
C SER A 162 1.76 1.14 6.30
N TYR A 163 0.60 0.47 6.24
CA TYR A 163 -0.18 0.16 7.43
C TYR A 163 -1.18 -0.97 7.17
N ILE A 164 -1.61 -1.58 8.26
CA ILE A 164 -2.55 -2.69 8.26
C ILE A 164 -3.96 -2.26 7.82
N HIS A 165 -4.62 -3.09 7.01
CA HIS A 165 -6.08 -3.18 6.94
C HIS A 165 -6.53 -4.30 7.88
N CYS A 166 -7.17 -3.94 8.99
CA CYS A 166 -7.48 -4.86 10.06
C CYS A 166 -8.53 -5.92 9.64
N ARG A 167 -8.61 -7.01 10.41
CA ARG A 167 -9.60 -8.09 10.23
C ARG A 167 -11.05 -7.67 10.33
N LYS A 168 -11.29 -6.58 11.00
CA LYS A 168 -12.64 -6.08 11.21
C LYS A 168 -13.33 -5.94 9.85
N HIS A 169 -14.52 -6.49 9.73
CA HIS A 169 -15.32 -6.43 8.51
C HIS A 169 -14.86 -7.33 7.33
N PHE A 170 -13.82 -8.14 7.47
CA PHE A 170 -13.58 -9.19 6.49
C PHE A 170 -14.70 -10.25 6.54
N PRO A 171 -15.21 -10.70 5.40
CA PRO A 171 -16.19 -11.77 5.37
C PRO A 171 -15.58 -13.08 5.88
N THR A 172 -16.39 -13.91 6.53
CA THR A 172 -16.03 -15.28 6.89
C THR A 172 -16.93 -16.27 6.17
N PRO A 173 -16.46 -17.50 5.91
CA PRO A 173 -17.29 -18.56 5.34
C PRO A 173 -18.53 -18.88 6.20
N ASP A 174 -18.44 -18.66 7.51
CA ASP A 174 -19.43 -19.04 8.50
C ASP A 174 -20.48 -17.95 8.77
N GLY A 175 -20.48 -16.86 8.01
CA GLY A 175 -21.45 -15.78 8.14
C GLY A 175 -20.90 -14.46 8.67
N PRO A 176 -21.77 -13.54 9.09
CA PRO A 176 -21.35 -12.22 9.52
C PRO A 176 -20.53 -12.30 10.81
N VAL A 177 -19.39 -11.63 10.79
CA VAL A 177 -18.54 -11.45 11.97
C VAL A 177 -19.26 -10.53 12.96
N ASP A 178 -19.11 -10.79 14.24
CA ASP A 178 -19.50 -9.84 15.29
C ASP A 178 -18.67 -8.55 15.13
N TRP A 179 -19.34 -7.52 14.66
CA TRP A 179 -18.76 -6.21 14.35
C TRP A 179 -18.49 -5.36 15.60
N GLY A 180 -18.87 -5.83 16.78
CA GLY A 180 -18.85 -5.06 18.02
C GLY A 180 -17.55 -5.11 18.80
N THR A 181 -16.60 -5.95 18.42
CA THR A 181 -15.39 -6.09 19.24
C THR A 181 -14.39 -4.95 19.06
N ASP A 182 -13.96 -4.38 20.18
CA ASP A 182 -12.79 -3.50 20.27
C ASP A 182 -11.51 -4.24 20.69
N ASP A 183 -11.58 -5.58 20.82
CA ASP A 183 -10.41 -6.40 21.10
C ASP A 183 -9.36 -6.26 19.99
N VAL A 184 -8.19 -5.77 20.36
CA VAL A 184 -7.07 -5.52 19.44
C VAL A 184 -6.57 -6.81 18.81
N ALA A 185 -6.52 -7.91 19.57
CA ALA A 185 -6.07 -9.20 19.06
C ALA A 185 -7.05 -9.77 18.02
N ALA A 186 -8.35 -9.67 18.29
CA ALA A 186 -9.40 -10.08 17.36
C ALA A 186 -9.38 -9.29 16.05
N LYS A 187 -8.97 -8.01 16.09
CA LYS A 187 -8.81 -7.16 14.90
C LYS A 187 -7.54 -7.42 14.08
N GLY A 188 -6.69 -8.33 14.51
CA GLY A 188 -5.43 -8.66 13.85
C GLY A 188 -4.17 -8.22 14.61
N GLY A 189 -4.32 -7.44 15.67
CA GLY A 189 -3.21 -6.97 16.50
C GLY A 189 -2.14 -6.23 15.70
N ASP A 190 -0.90 -6.45 16.07
CA ASP A 190 0.29 -5.98 15.34
C ASP A 190 0.77 -7.05 14.35
N TYR A 191 -0.09 -7.44 13.42
CA TYR A 191 0.19 -8.51 12.44
C TYR A 191 1.49 -8.28 11.67
N PHE A 192 1.76 -7.04 11.29
CA PHE A 192 2.93 -6.68 10.50
C PHE A 192 4.16 -6.28 11.33
N GLY A 193 4.07 -6.28 12.65
CA GLY A 193 5.20 -5.89 13.52
C GLY A 193 5.53 -4.39 13.49
N ALA A 194 4.58 -3.56 13.09
CA ALA A 194 4.76 -2.12 12.97
C ALA A 194 5.04 -1.45 14.32
N LYS A 195 4.44 -1.96 15.39
CA LYS A 195 4.61 -1.44 16.75
C LYS A 195 6.06 -1.50 17.26
N ASN A 196 6.83 -2.49 16.79
CA ASN A 196 8.23 -2.68 17.15
C ASN A 196 9.20 -2.04 16.14
N THR A 197 8.68 -1.41 15.11
CA THR A 197 9.45 -0.65 14.12
C THR A 197 9.51 0.81 14.59
N PRO A 198 10.70 1.45 14.63
CA PRO A 198 10.78 2.86 14.98
C PRO A 198 9.81 3.68 14.12
N SER A 199 8.91 4.40 14.79
CA SER A 199 7.94 5.24 14.10
C SER A 199 8.58 6.58 13.75
N PRO A 200 8.51 7.04 12.51
CA PRO A 200 8.98 8.38 12.15
C PRO A 200 8.16 9.50 12.82
N TRP A 201 7.04 9.14 13.45
CA TRP A 201 6.13 10.02 14.15
C TRP A 201 6.30 9.99 15.68
N ASP A 202 7.27 9.23 16.17
CA ASP A 202 7.53 9.10 17.60
C ASP A 202 8.38 10.29 18.07
N THR A 203 7.70 11.37 18.46
CA THR A 203 8.32 12.61 18.98
C THR A 203 8.64 12.55 20.48
N THR A 204 8.55 11.38 21.11
CA THR A 204 8.79 11.20 22.56
C THR A 204 10.25 11.00 22.94
N GLY A 205 11.22 11.45 22.15
CA GLY A 205 12.65 11.33 22.38
C GLY A 205 13.44 12.60 22.11
N GLY A 206 12.96 13.76 22.60
CA GLY A 206 13.69 15.03 22.57
C GLY A 206 13.59 15.73 23.90
#